data_749ae149ab1bf866a63c8db6459ae863
#
_entry.id   749ae149ab1bf866a63c8db6459ae863
#
_cell.length_a   1.000
_cell.length_b   1.000
_cell.length_c   1.000
_cell.angle_alpha   90.00
_cell.angle_beta   90.00
_cell.angle_gamma   90.00
#
_symmetry.space_group_name_H-M   'P 1'
#
loop_
_entity.id
_entity.type
_entity.pdbx_description
1 polymer ?
#
loop_
_entity_poly.entity_id
_entity_poly.type
_entity_poly.pdbx_seq_one_letter_code
_entity_poly.pdbx_strand_id
1 'polypeptide(L)' 'MAVALKLSDELIDLAKPHAAAEHRSIPKQIEYWARLGKAVEDNPELPFQFIKDTLLAAAEANAGQVNEYKFGS' A
#
# COMPACT_ATOMS: atom_id res chain seq x y z
N MET A 1 -14.00 4.04 -10.39
CA MET A 1 -15.00 2.96 -10.39
C MET A 1 -14.68 1.94 -9.32
N ALA A 2 -15.67 1.58 -8.54
CA ALA A 2 -15.49 0.58 -7.49
C ALA A 2 -15.77 -0.80 -8.05
N VAL A 3 -14.90 -1.75 -7.72
CA VAL A 3 -15.06 -3.14 -8.11
C VAL A 3 -15.23 -3.95 -6.84
N ALA A 4 -16.30 -4.73 -6.77
CA ALA A 4 -16.51 -5.64 -5.66
C ALA A 4 -15.54 -6.81 -5.81
N LEU A 5 -14.69 -6.98 -4.83
CA LEU A 5 -13.70 -8.05 -4.85
C LEU A 5 -13.85 -8.89 -3.60
N LYS A 6 -14.07 -10.19 -3.79
CA LYS A 6 -14.20 -11.10 -2.66
C LYS A 6 -12.83 -11.66 -2.30
N LEU A 7 -12.38 -11.36 -1.10
CA LEU A 7 -11.11 -11.84 -0.59
C LEU A 7 -11.34 -12.97 0.42
N SER A 8 -10.36 -13.83 0.57
CA SER A 8 -10.45 -14.89 1.54
C SER A 8 -10.36 -14.33 2.96
N ASP A 9 -11.04 -14.95 3.90
CA ASP A 9 -10.98 -14.56 5.30
C ASP A 9 -9.55 -14.68 5.84
N GLU A 10 -8.84 -15.68 5.37
CA GLU A 10 -7.43 -15.88 5.76
C GLU A 10 -6.57 -14.70 5.40
N LEU A 11 -6.72 -14.16 4.19
CA LEU A 11 -5.97 -13.00 3.76
C LEU A 11 -6.32 -11.77 4.59
N ILE A 12 -7.59 -11.59 4.88
CA ILE A 12 -8.05 -10.49 5.71
C ILE A 12 -7.46 -10.58 7.11
N ASP A 13 -7.45 -11.77 7.69
CA ASP A 13 -6.88 -11.99 9.02
C ASP A 13 -5.38 -11.72 9.05
N LEU A 14 -4.66 -12.08 7.99
CA LEU A 14 -3.24 -11.77 7.88
C LEU A 14 -2.98 -10.27 7.78
N ALA A 15 -3.88 -9.54 7.16
CA ALA A 15 -3.73 -8.10 6.98
C ALA A 15 -4.00 -7.30 8.25
N LYS A 16 -4.83 -7.81 9.15
CA LYS A 16 -5.23 -7.06 10.34
C LYS A 16 -4.07 -6.52 11.19
N PRO A 17 -3.10 -7.36 11.63
CA PRO A 17 -2.01 -6.84 12.44
C PRO A 17 -1.11 -5.87 11.69
N HIS A 18 -0.91 -6.08 10.40
CA HIS A 18 -0.10 -5.17 9.59
C HIS A 18 -0.79 -3.83 9.39
N ALA A 19 -2.08 -3.87 9.14
CA ALA A 19 -2.86 -2.64 8.98
C ALA A 19 -2.84 -1.83 10.27
N ALA A 20 -3.00 -2.47 11.41
CA ALA A 20 -2.96 -1.79 12.69
C ALA A 20 -1.59 -1.18 12.96
N ALA A 21 -0.51 -1.92 12.70
CA ALA A 21 0.85 -1.45 12.94
C ALA A 21 1.21 -0.26 12.06
N GLU A 22 0.69 -0.21 10.85
CA GLU A 22 1.01 0.84 9.90
C GLU A 22 -0.08 1.91 9.79
N HIS A 23 -1.07 1.86 10.67
CA HIS A 23 -2.18 2.82 10.70
C HIS A 23 -2.92 2.91 9.36
N ARG A 24 -3.15 1.74 8.75
CA ARG A 24 -3.89 1.64 7.50
C ARG A 24 -5.19 0.88 7.73
N SER A 25 -6.16 1.13 6.85
CA SER A 25 -7.33 0.26 6.80
C SER A 25 -6.93 -1.08 6.17
N ILE A 26 -7.72 -2.11 6.43
CA ILE A 26 -7.45 -3.43 5.86
C ILE A 26 -7.43 -3.39 4.33
N PRO A 27 -8.42 -2.75 3.65
CA PRO A 27 -8.36 -2.62 2.20
C PRO A 27 -7.10 -1.92 1.70
N LYS A 28 -6.65 -0.89 2.38
CA LYS A 28 -5.45 -0.16 1.98
C LYS A 28 -4.19 -1.02 2.16
N GLN A 29 -4.15 -1.82 3.21
CA GLN A 29 -3.03 -2.72 3.43
C GLN A 29 -2.93 -3.77 2.31
N ILE A 30 -4.07 -4.32 1.92
CA ILE A 30 -4.11 -5.30 0.83
C ILE A 30 -3.76 -4.65 -0.49
N GLU A 31 -4.23 -3.44 -0.74
CA GLU A 31 -3.89 -2.68 -1.93
C GLU A 31 -2.37 -2.44 -2.02
N TYR A 32 -1.75 -2.08 -0.91
CA TYR A 32 -0.30 -1.89 -0.86
C TYR A 32 0.43 -3.18 -1.23
N TRP A 33 0.00 -4.31 -0.65
CA TRP A 33 0.62 -5.59 -0.96
C TRP A 33 0.45 -5.98 -2.43
N ALA A 34 -0.72 -5.67 -3.01
CA ALA A 34 -0.96 -5.95 -4.42
C ALA A 34 -0.02 -5.14 -5.31
N ARG A 35 0.17 -3.87 -5.00
CA ARG A 35 1.08 -3.01 -5.74
C ARG A 35 2.52 -3.47 -5.60
N LEU A 36 2.91 -3.84 -4.39
CA LEU A 36 4.26 -4.34 -4.13
C LEU A 36 4.51 -5.63 -4.92
N GLY A 37 3.55 -6.55 -4.86
CA GLY A 37 3.69 -7.81 -5.59
C GLY A 37 3.80 -7.61 -7.09
N LYS A 38 2.98 -6.73 -7.65
CA LYS A 38 3.03 -6.42 -9.07
C LYS A 38 4.37 -5.80 -9.45
N ALA A 39 4.86 -4.88 -8.64
CA ALA A 39 6.14 -4.23 -8.92
C ALA A 39 7.30 -5.22 -8.90
N VAL A 40 7.29 -6.16 -7.96
CA VAL A 40 8.30 -7.21 -7.88
C VAL A 40 8.22 -8.11 -9.11
N GLU A 41 7.02 -8.49 -9.51
CA GLU A 41 6.80 -9.37 -10.64
C GLU A 41 7.23 -8.71 -11.96
N ASP A 42 6.97 -7.41 -12.10
CA ASP A 42 7.33 -6.66 -13.29
C ASP A 42 8.82 -6.34 -13.37
N ASN A 43 9.52 -6.34 -12.25
CA ASN A 43 10.92 -5.94 -12.16
C ASN A 43 11.76 -6.98 -11.39
N PRO A 44 11.83 -8.20 -11.91
CA PRO A 44 12.54 -9.28 -11.19
C PRO A 44 14.03 -9.01 -10.99
N GLU A 45 14.61 -8.09 -11.77
CA GLU A 45 16.03 -7.74 -11.68
C GLU A 45 16.31 -6.73 -10.55
N LEU A 46 15.30 -6.09 -10.00
CA LEU A 46 15.50 -5.11 -8.94
C LEU A 46 15.44 -5.74 -7.56
N PRO A 47 16.25 -5.27 -6.61
CA PRO A 47 16.17 -5.75 -5.23
C PRO A 47 14.81 -5.43 -4.63
N PHE A 48 14.28 -6.35 -3.84
CA PHE A 48 13.00 -6.18 -3.17
C PHE A 48 12.96 -4.89 -2.33
N GLN A 49 14.03 -4.63 -1.58
CA GLN A 49 14.08 -3.47 -0.71
C GLN A 49 13.99 -2.16 -1.49
N PHE A 50 14.62 -2.12 -2.67
CA PHE A 50 14.54 -0.94 -3.53
C PHE A 50 13.10 -0.68 -3.96
N ILE A 51 12.37 -1.73 -4.37
CA ILE A 51 10.99 -1.61 -4.80
C ILE A 51 10.11 -1.14 -3.64
N LYS A 52 10.29 -1.75 -2.47
CA LYS A 52 9.53 -1.40 -1.28
C LYS A 52 9.75 0.07 -0.89
N ASP A 53 10.99 0.52 -0.88
CA ASP A 53 11.32 1.89 -0.52
C ASP A 53 10.74 2.89 -1.51
N THR A 54 10.74 2.54 -2.80
CA THR A 54 10.16 3.40 -3.82
C THR A 54 8.65 3.57 -3.63
N LEU A 55 7.95 2.49 -3.33
CA LEU A 55 6.51 2.54 -3.09
C LEU A 55 6.17 3.33 -1.83
N LEU A 56 6.98 3.17 -0.78
CA LEU A 56 6.77 3.93 0.45
C LEU A 56 7.01 5.42 0.23
N ALA A 57 8.05 5.76 -0.52
CA ALA A 57 8.34 7.15 -0.83
C ALA A 57 7.21 7.80 -1.61
N ALA A 58 6.64 7.08 -2.58
CA ALA A 58 5.51 7.57 -3.35
C ALA A 58 4.28 7.79 -2.46
N ALA A 59 4.02 6.88 -1.54
CA ALA A 59 2.90 7.00 -0.63
C ALA A 59 3.08 8.18 0.32
N GLU A 60 4.30 8.38 0.83
CA GLU A 60 4.61 9.51 1.69
C GLU A 60 4.48 10.83 0.96
N ALA A 61 4.93 10.89 -0.28
CA ALA A 61 4.81 12.09 -1.08
C ALA A 61 3.34 12.46 -1.29
N ASN A 62 2.51 11.49 -1.59
CA ASN A 62 1.08 11.73 -1.76
C ASN A 62 0.44 12.19 -0.46
N ALA A 63 0.79 11.59 0.66
CA ALA A 63 0.29 11.99 1.96
C ALA A 63 0.74 13.42 2.30
N GLY A 64 1.99 13.74 2.00
CA GLY A 64 2.53 15.06 2.22
C GLY A 64 1.80 16.12 1.40
N GLN A 65 1.50 15.80 0.16
CA GLN A 65 0.75 16.71 -0.71
C GLN A 65 -0.64 17.00 -0.15
N VAL A 66 -1.31 15.96 0.33
CA VAL A 66 -2.64 16.12 0.92
C VAL A 66 -2.57 16.99 2.16
N ASN A 67 -1.61 16.75 3.03
CA ASN A 67 -1.44 17.55 4.24
C ASN A 67 -1.12 19.00 3.91
N GLU A 68 -0.23 19.20 2.97
CA GLU A 68 0.16 20.54 2.53
C GLU A 68 -1.05 21.29 1.99
N TYR A 69 -1.88 20.61 1.23
CA TYR A 69 -3.10 21.20 0.70
C TYR A 69 -4.01 21.67 1.82
N LYS A 70 -4.17 20.87 2.86
CA LYS A 70 -5.00 21.25 4.01
C LYS A 70 -4.49 22.49 4.71
N PHE A 71 -3.18 22.58 4.86
CA PHE A 71 -2.59 23.74 5.52
C PHE A 71 -2.68 24.99 4.67
N GLY A 72 -2.73 24.83 3.36
CA GLY A 72 -2.86 25.95 2.46
C GLY A 72 -4.26 26.51 2.38
N SER A 73 -5.20 25.81 2.92
CA SER A 73 -6.61 26.24 2.85
C SER A 73 -7.01 27.18 3.97
#